data_24af9b4f63e79cba5defce6f9ce1f1d7
#
_entry.id   24af9b4f63e79cba5defce6f9ce1f1d7
#
_cell.length_a   1.000
_cell.length_b   1.000
_cell.length_c   1.000
_cell.angle_alpha   90.00
_cell.angle_beta   90.00
_cell.angle_gamma   90.00
#
_symmetry.space_group_name_H-M   'P 1'
#
loop_
_entity.id
_entity.type
_entity.pdbx_description
1 polymer ?
#
loop_
_entity_poly.entity_id
_entity_poly.type
_entity_poly.pdbx_seq_one_letter_code
_entity_poly.pdbx_strand_id
1 'polypeptide(L)'
;LKEAGYNIEYVQADYIAQFAGLKTGDLHVAMEIWETTGREAMDEAIGTGNVVSLGETGMDAIEEWWYPAYMEERCPGLPNWEALKECAEAFSTPETAPLGRYLGGPVTWGGFDDERVEALELDFEVIHAGTDAALFAELEAAYQRTDPILLWIYSPHWAPAKYDGSFVEFPAYSAECYTDPSVGLNPDAAYDCGKPTGPIWKVSWAGLADKWPNAATAIKNFSISNDAMGAMVTDVDLNGQTVEATVAAWMAANTSTWSAWIAK
;
A
#
# COMPACT_ATOMS: atom_id res chain seq x y z
N LEU A 1 -9.92 11.31 18.27
CA LEU A 1 -9.90 12.79 18.37
C LEU A 1 -11.30 13.38 18.57
N LYS A 2 -12.35 12.88 17.87
CA LYS A 2 -13.74 13.34 18.11
C LYS A 2 -14.15 13.13 19.58
N GLU A 3 -13.83 11.99 20.19
CA GLU A 3 -14.07 11.72 21.62
C GLU A 3 -13.26 12.65 22.55
N ALA A 4 -12.16 13.21 22.08
CA ALA A 4 -11.38 14.24 22.77
C ALA A 4 -11.89 15.67 22.53
N GLY A 5 -13.02 15.84 21.84
CA GLY A 5 -13.68 17.13 21.60
C GLY A 5 -13.17 17.91 20.39
N TYR A 6 -12.39 17.28 19.49
CA TYR A 6 -11.94 17.94 18.26
C TYR A 6 -12.97 17.81 17.14
N ASN A 7 -13.18 18.88 16.41
CA ASN A 7 -13.86 18.83 15.12
C ASN A 7 -12.91 18.32 14.05
N ILE A 8 -13.22 17.18 13.44
CA ILE A 8 -12.38 16.53 12.43
C ILE A 8 -13.08 16.59 11.08
N GLU A 9 -12.38 17.11 10.10
CA GLU A 9 -12.74 17.09 8.70
C GLU A 9 -11.85 16.08 7.97
N TYR A 10 -12.46 15.21 7.17
CA TYR A 10 -11.75 14.29 6.29
C TYR A 10 -11.66 14.91 4.90
N VAL A 11 -10.44 15.05 4.40
CA VAL A 11 -10.16 15.58 3.08
C VAL A 11 -9.59 14.46 2.24
N GLN A 12 -10.25 14.15 1.13
CA GLN A 12 -9.72 13.21 0.16
C GLN A 12 -8.68 13.90 -0.71
N ALA A 13 -7.50 13.31 -0.81
CA ALA A 13 -6.41 13.77 -1.66
C ALA A 13 -5.74 12.57 -2.31
N ASP A 14 -5.13 12.77 -3.47
CA ASP A 14 -4.29 11.76 -4.08
C ASP A 14 -3.08 11.48 -3.20
N TYR A 15 -2.64 10.22 -3.19
CA TYR A 15 -1.69 9.70 -2.22
C TYR A 15 -0.39 10.53 -2.13
N ILE A 16 0.29 10.78 -3.23
CA ILE A 16 1.51 11.61 -3.23
C ILE A 16 1.19 13.11 -3.11
N ALA A 17 0.10 13.57 -3.71
CA ALA A 17 -0.27 14.99 -3.70
C ALA A 17 -0.61 15.54 -2.30
N GLN A 18 -1.00 14.66 -1.33
CA GLN A 18 -1.29 15.08 0.04
C GLN A 18 -0.12 15.82 0.72
N PHE A 19 1.13 15.51 0.34
CA PHE A 19 2.30 16.17 0.91
C PHE A 19 2.37 17.68 0.61
N ALA A 20 1.81 18.12 -0.50
CA ALA A 20 1.70 19.53 -0.80
C ALA A 20 0.83 20.27 0.23
N GLY A 21 -0.34 19.70 0.55
CA GLY A 21 -1.24 20.24 1.57
C GLY A 21 -0.65 20.20 2.99
N LEU A 22 0.11 19.15 3.32
CA LEU A 22 0.82 19.07 4.60
C LEU A 22 1.92 20.13 4.71
N LYS A 23 2.68 20.40 3.63
CA LYS A 23 3.73 21.44 3.61
C LYS A 23 3.17 22.83 3.81
N THR A 24 1.96 23.11 3.34
CA THR A 24 1.30 24.43 3.48
C THR A 24 0.45 24.56 4.75
N GLY A 25 0.09 23.45 5.39
CA GLY A 25 -0.84 23.40 6.52
C GLY A 25 -2.32 23.47 6.12
N ASP A 26 -2.64 23.26 4.85
CA ASP A 26 -4.02 23.04 4.38
C ASP A 26 -4.53 21.66 4.79
N LEU A 27 -3.62 20.69 4.87
CA LEU A 27 -3.81 19.40 5.54
C LEU A 27 -2.97 19.37 6.81
N HIS A 28 -3.54 18.85 7.89
CA HIS A 28 -2.86 18.87 9.19
C HIS A 28 -2.21 17.53 9.55
N VAL A 29 -2.79 16.41 9.10
CA VAL A 29 -2.37 15.06 9.48
C VAL A 29 -2.62 14.10 8.32
N ALA A 30 -1.67 13.20 8.05
CA ALA A 30 -1.86 11.99 7.28
C ALA A 30 -1.47 10.79 8.16
N MET A 31 -2.36 9.78 8.20
CA MET A 31 -2.22 8.63 9.08
C MET A 31 -1.75 7.36 8.36
N GLU A 32 -1.50 7.46 7.06
CA GLU A 32 -1.26 6.32 6.21
C GLU A 32 -0.20 6.68 5.15
N ILE A 33 1.06 6.68 5.57
CA ILE A 33 2.20 6.81 4.66
C ILE A 33 2.94 5.48 4.67
N TRP A 34 2.90 4.79 3.56
CA TRP A 34 3.48 3.45 3.40
C TRP A 34 4.99 3.53 3.16
N GLU A 35 5.76 2.74 3.88
CA GLU A 35 7.21 2.64 3.67
C GLU A 35 7.54 2.29 2.21
N THR A 36 6.70 1.46 1.60
CA THR A 36 6.88 0.89 0.27
C THR A 36 6.86 1.91 -0.85
N THR A 37 5.93 2.88 -0.80
CA THR A 37 5.67 3.81 -1.91
C THR A 37 5.69 5.28 -1.51
N GLY A 38 5.47 5.58 -0.23
CA GLY A 38 5.38 6.94 0.28
C GLY A 38 6.64 7.47 0.96
N ARG A 39 7.64 6.62 1.20
CA ARG A 39 8.80 6.97 2.01
C ARG A 39 9.62 8.13 1.45
N GLU A 40 9.93 8.09 0.17
CA GLU A 40 10.72 9.14 -0.47
C GLU A 40 10.00 10.50 -0.39
N ALA A 41 8.72 10.55 -0.74
CA ALA A 41 7.91 11.77 -0.66
C ALA A 41 7.76 12.28 0.78
N MET A 42 7.68 11.37 1.75
CA MET A 42 7.67 11.69 3.18
C MET A 42 8.99 12.35 3.61
N ASP A 43 10.12 11.74 3.27
CA ASP A 43 11.45 12.23 3.64
C ASP A 43 11.73 13.60 3.00
N GLU A 44 11.36 13.79 1.72
CA GLU A 44 11.43 15.10 1.06
C GLU A 44 10.57 16.14 1.80
N ALA A 45 9.34 15.82 2.14
CA ALA A 45 8.45 16.73 2.84
C ALA A 45 8.97 17.10 4.24
N ILE A 46 9.51 16.12 4.99
CA ILE A 46 10.15 16.35 6.30
C ILE A 46 11.40 17.23 6.14
N GLY A 47 12.18 17.00 5.08
CA GLY A 47 13.38 17.82 4.78
C GLY A 47 13.10 19.31 4.58
N THR A 48 11.86 19.68 4.24
CA THR A 48 11.44 21.10 4.16
C THR A 48 11.30 21.78 5.53
N GLY A 49 11.21 21.03 6.62
CA GLY A 49 10.92 21.51 7.96
C GLY A 49 9.45 21.86 8.21
N ASN A 50 8.59 21.76 7.20
CA ASN A 50 7.16 22.05 7.32
C ASN A 50 6.30 20.84 7.67
N VAL A 51 6.85 19.65 7.56
CA VAL A 51 6.21 18.37 7.91
C VAL A 51 7.06 17.66 8.96
N VAL A 52 6.42 16.97 9.89
CA VAL A 52 7.10 16.19 10.92
C VAL A 52 6.52 14.77 10.98
N SER A 53 7.39 13.79 11.24
CA SER A 53 6.94 12.43 11.54
C SER A 53 6.35 12.37 12.96
N LEU A 54 5.23 11.67 13.10
CA LEU A 54 4.63 11.32 14.39
C LEU A 54 4.83 9.84 14.72
N GLY A 55 5.71 9.17 13.98
CA GLY A 55 6.06 7.76 14.19
C GLY A 55 5.17 6.78 13.43
N GLU A 56 5.36 5.52 13.72
CA GLU A 56 4.69 4.39 13.08
C GLU A 56 3.26 4.19 13.61
N THR A 57 2.39 3.64 12.76
CA THR A 57 1.00 3.31 13.15
C THR A 57 0.88 2.01 13.94
N GLY A 58 1.96 1.20 13.99
CA GLY A 58 1.92 -0.16 14.53
C GLY A 58 1.52 -1.23 13.51
N MET A 59 1.32 -0.82 12.25
CA MET A 59 1.09 -1.72 11.13
C MET A 59 2.35 -1.84 10.27
N ASP A 60 2.60 -3.06 9.76
CA ASP A 60 3.62 -3.34 8.76
C ASP A 60 2.97 -3.51 7.39
N ALA A 61 3.57 -2.85 6.39
CA ALA A 61 3.09 -2.83 5.02
C ALA A 61 3.83 -3.84 4.14
N ILE A 62 3.10 -4.51 3.29
CA ILE A 62 3.59 -5.23 2.12
C ILE A 62 2.78 -4.73 0.93
N GLU A 63 3.45 -4.34 -0.15
CA GLU A 63 2.85 -4.05 -1.45
C GLU A 63 3.69 -4.77 -2.49
N GLU A 64 3.13 -5.75 -3.19
CA GLU A 64 3.90 -6.51 -4.18
C GLU A 64 2.97 -7.15 -5.22
N TRP A 65 3.52 -7.69 -6.28
CA TRP A 65 2.83 -8.49 -7.28
C TRP A 65 2.29 -9.75 -6.64
N TRP A 66 1.04 -10.03 -6.90
CA TRP A 66 0.32 -11.16 -6.33
C TRP A 66 -0.45 -11.93 -7.40
N TYR A 67 -0.59 -13.23 -7.22
CA TYR A 67 -1.32 -14.10 -8.12
C TYR A 67 -2.18 -15.10 -7.33
N PRO A 68 -3.36 -15.54 -7.86
CA PRO A 68 -4.15 -16.62 -7.28
C PRO A 68 -3.42 -17.95 -7.36
N ALA A 69 -3.54 -18.81 -6.35
CA ALA A 69 -2.86 -20.10 -6.26
C ALA A 69 -3.05 -21.01 -7.50
N TYR A 70 -4.20 -20.92 -8.17
CA TYR A 70 -4.43 -21.68 -9.40
C TYR A 70 -3.49 -21.31 -10.56
N MET A 71 -2.76 -20.20 -10.47
CA MET A 71 -1.79 -19.83 -11.47
C MET A 71 -0.49 -20.64 -11.38
N GLU A 72 -0.20 -21.29 -10.26
CA GLU A 72 1.00 -22.14 -10.13
C GLU A 72 0.99 -23.35 -11.09
N GLU A 73 -0.20 -23.84 -11.46
CA GLU A 73 -0.34 -24.88 -12.46
C GLU A 73 -0.06 -24.37 -13.88
N ARG A 74 -0.33 -23.08 -14.15
CA ARG A 74 -0.17 -22.43 -15.46
C ARG A 74 1.19 -21.81 -15.65
N CYS A 75 1.84 -21.47 -14.55
CA CYS A 75 3.17 -20.89 -14.48
C CYS A 75 4.00 -21.65 -13.44
N PRO A 76 4.49 -22.85 -13.78
CA PRO A 76 5.31 -23.65 -12.87
C PRO A 76 6.61 -22.89 -12.50
N GLY A 77 6.91 -22.85 -11.22
CA GLY A 77 8.07 -22.14 -10.70
C GLY A 77 7.69 -20.90 -9.85
N LEU A 78 6.45 -20.41 -9.96
CA LEU A 78 5.95 -19.45 -8.98
C LEU A 78 6.05 -20.04 -7.55
N PRO A 79 6.35 -19.25 -6.53
CA PRO A 79 6.38 -17.78 -6.49
C PRO A 79 7.67 -17.11 -7.00
N ASN A 80 8.69 -17.87 -7.41
CA ASN A 80 9.94 -17.27 -7.92
C ASN A 80 9.63 -16.41 -9.17
N TRP A 81 10.05 -15.15 -9.15
CA TRP A 81 9.83 -14.18 -10.24
C TRP A 81 10.42 -14.62 -11.59
N GLU A 82 11.51 -15.42 -11.57
CA GLU A 82 12.12 -15.92 -12.81
C GLU A 82 11.15 -16.78 -13.65
N ALA A 83 10.18 -17.43 -12.99
CA ALA A 83 9.13 -18.18 -13.69
C ALA A 83 8.31 -17.28 -14.61
N LEU A 84 8.14 -16.01 -14.29
CA LEU A 84 7.39 -15.07 -15.12
C LEU A 84 8.01 -14.86 -16.52
N LYS A 85 9.34 -15.02 -16.66
CA LYS A 85 10.00 -14.95 -17.97
C LYS A 85 9.56 -16.07 -18.92
N GLU A 86 9.28 -17.26 -18.37
CA GLU A 86 8.92 -18.44 -19.14
C GLU A 86 7.41 -18.58 -19.37
N CYS A 87 6.59 -17.90 -18.56
CA CYS A 87 5.14 -18.10 -18.57
C CYS A 87 4.33 -16.79 -18.76
N ALA A 88 4.94 -15.72 -19.23
CA ALA A 88 4.27 -14.44 -19.44
C ALA A 88 2.94 -14.57 -20.20
N GLU A 89 2.93 -15.39 -21.28
CA GLU A 89 1.74 -15.64 -22.10
C GLU A 89 0.57 -16.24 -21.28
N ALA A 90 0.86 -16.97 -20.18
CA ALA A 90 -0.20 -17.49 -19.30
C ALA A 90 -0.99 -16.41 -18.59
N PHE A 91 -0.47 -15.19 -18.51
CA PHE A 91 -1.11 -14.00 -17.96
C PHE A 91 -1.61 -13.02 -19.02
N SER A 92 -1.52 -13.39 -20.31
CA SER A 92 -1.93 -12.49 -21.40
C SER A 92 -3.45 -12.32 -21.44
N THR A 93 -3.87 -11.17 -21.96
CA THR A 93 -5.25 -10.85 -22.28
C THR A 93 -5.36 -10.57 -23.79
N PRO A 94 -6.56 -10.51 -24.36
CA PRO A 94 -6.73 -10.12 -25.77
C PRO A 94 -6.11 -8.75 -26.11
N GLU A 95 -5.93 -7.88 -25.13
CA GLU A 95 -5.38 -6.53 -25.29
C GLU A 95 -3.86 -6.53 -25.25
N THR A 96 -3.24 -7.41 -24.44
CA THR A 96 -1.79 -7.41 -24.20
C THR A 96 -1.06 -8.51 -24.98
N ALA A 97 -1.77 -9.52 -25.50
CA ALA A 97 -1.14 -10.67 -26.16
C ALA A 97 -0.15 -10.25 -27.28
N PRO A 98 1.06 -10.86 -27.35
CA PRO A 98 1.50 -12.04 -26.59
C PRO A 98 2.04 -11.74 -25.18
N LEU A 99 2.13 -10.47 -24.77
CA LEU A 99 2.66 -10.08 -23.46
C LEU A 99 1.71 -10.49 -22.34
N GLY A 100 2.27 -10.87 -21.21
CA GLY A 100 1.51 -11.00 -19.96
C GLY A 100 0.95 -9.64 -19.52
N ARG A 101 -0.18 -9.63 -18.85
CA ARG A 101 -0.72 -8.42 -18.21
C ARG A 101 -0.38 -8.41 -16.73
N TYR A 102 0.25 -7.35 -16.26
CA TYR A 102 0.26 -6.99 -14.85
C TYR A 102 -0.71 -5.85 -14.61
N LEU A 103 -1.65 -6.03 -13.67
CA LEU A 103 -2.61 -5.00 -13.27
C LEU A 103 -2.07 -4.25 -12.05
N GLY A 104 -1.45 -3.11 -12.29
CA GLY A 104 -0.93 -2.22 -11.26
C GLY A 104 -1.99 -1.40 -10.55
N GLY A 105 -1.65 -0.84 -9.41
CA GLY A 105 -2.46 0.16 -8.74
C GLY A 105 -2.60 1.46 -9.55
N PRO A 106 -3.43 2.41 -9.12
CA PRO A 106 -3.50 3.74 -9.73
C PRO A 106 -2.11 4.37 -9.86
N VAL A 107 -1.83 5.00 -10.99
CA VAL A 107 -0.53 5.66 -11.27
C VAL A 107 -0.11 6.62 -10.13
N THR A 108 -1.09 7.28 -9.49
CA THR A 108 -0.85 8.21 -8.38
C THR A 108 -0.35 7.55 -7.10
N TRP A 109 -0.36 6.20 -7.03
CA TRP A 109 0.23 5.48 -5.89
C TRP A 109 1.74 5.35 -5.99
N GLY A 110 2.32 5.44 -7.19
CA GLY A 110 3.71 5.11 -7.48
C GLY A 110 3.88 3.59 -7.65
N GLY A 111 5.08 3.07 -7.39
CA GLY A 111 5.30 1.63 -7.31
C GLY A 111 6.36 1.07 -8.24
N PHE A 112 6.77 1.84 -9.25
CA PHE A 112 7.90 1.50 -10.14
C PHE A 112 7.75 0.14 -10.86
N ASP A 113 6.50 -0.22 -11.24
CA ASP A 113 6.23 -1.52 -11.87
C ASP A 113 6.65 -1.55 -13.33
N ASP A 114 6.53 -0.41 -14.06
CA ASP A 114 7.04 -0.26 -15.42
C ASP A 114 8.57 -0.40 -15.46
N GLU A 115 9.26 0.28 -14.54
CA GLU A 115 10.71 0.20 -14.40
C GLU A 115 11.16 -1.22 -14.05
N ARG A 116 10.42 -1.93 -13.19
CA ARG A 116 10.71 -3.32 -12.84
C ARG A 116 10.56 -4.25 -14.04
N VAL A 117 9.50 -4.10 -14.83
CA VAL A 117 9.28 -4.88 -16.06
C VAL A 117 10.47 -4.72 -16.99
N GLU A 118 10.92 -3.47 -17.20
CA GLU A 118 12.09 -3.17 -18.03
C GLU A 118 13.39 -3.74 -17.43
N ALA A 119 13.64 -3.48 -16.14
CA ALA A 119 14.86 -3.87 -15.45
C ALA A 119 15.07 -5.38 -15.38
N LEU A 120 13.99 -6.13 -15.13
CA LEU A 120 14.01 -7.59 -15.07
C LEU A 120 13.79 -8.26 -16.44
N GLU A 121 13.62 -7.48 -17.51
CA GLU A 121 13.37 -7.99 -18.88
C GLU A 121 12.18 -8.97 -18.90
N LEU A 122 11.04 -8.56 -18.30
CA LEU A 122 9.83 -9.36 -18.29
C LEU A 122 8.96 -9.05 -19.52
N ASP A 123 8.42 -10.07 -20.16
CA ASP A 123 7.49 -9.92 -21.29
C ASP A 123 6.06 -9.58 -20.78
N PHE A 124 5.95 -8.48 -20.04
CA PHE A 124 4.69 -8.00 -19.46
C PHE A 124 4.37 -6.57 -19.88
N GLU A 125 3.07 -6.29 -19.99
CA GLU A 125 2.54 -4.94 -20.11
C GLU A 125 1.90 -4.54 -18.77
N VAL A 126 2.29 -3.38 -18.24
CA VAL A 126 1.72 -2.81 -17.02
C VAL A 126 0.47 -2.04 -17.39
N ILE A 127 -0.67 -2.47 -16.86
CA ILE A 127 -1.94 -1.78 -16.99
C ILE A 127 -2.34 -1.26 -15.62
N HIS A 128 -2.53 0.05 -15.48
CA HIS A 128 -2.89 0.65 -14.21
C HIS A 128 -4.39 0.69 -14.01
N ALA A 129 -4.87 0.20 -12.89
CA ALA A 129 -6.26 0.38 -12.46
C ALA A 129 -6.54 1.87 -12.20
N GLY A 130 -7.71 2.35 -12.57
CA GLY A 130 -8.08 3.75 -12.34
C GLY A 130 -8.38 4.06 -10.88
N THR A 131 -8.77 3.07 -10.11
CA THR A 131 -9.12 3.17 -8.69
C THR A 131 -8.85 1.85 -7.97
N ASP A 132 -8.72 1.89 -6.66
CA ASP A 132 -8.70 0.72 -5.79
C ASP A 132 -9.90 -0.22 -6.03
N ALA A 133 -11.09 0.34 -6.07
CA ALA A 133 -12.31 -0.45 -6.33
C ALA A 133 -12.27 -1.18 -7.68
N ALA A 134 -11.68 -0.59 -8.73
CA ALA A 134 -11.52 -1.24 -10.02
C ALA A 134 -10.51 -2.39 -9.97
N LEU A 135 -9.39 -2.20 -9.27
CA LEU A 135 -8.37 -3.22 -9.06
C LEU A 135 -8.97 -4.50 -8.43
N PHE A 136 -9.69 -4.33 -7.32
CA PHE A 136 -10.27 -5.47 -6.61
C PHE A 136 -11.52 -6.05 -7.27
N ALA A 137 -12.27 -5.26 -8.03
CA ALA A 137 -13.37 -5.79 -8.87
C ALA A 137 -12.83 -6.71 -9.97
N GLU A 138 -11.69 -6.39 -10.59
CA GLU A 138 -11.04 -7.29 -11.54
C GLU A 138 -10.51 -8.57 -10.88
N LEU A 139 -9.91 -8.46 -9.69
CA LEU A 139 -9.49 -9.64 -8.92
C LEU A 139 -10.68 -10.56 -8.65
N GLU A 140 -11.79 -10.01 -8.12
CA GLU A 140 -12.98 -10.79 -7.82
C GLU A 140 -13.53 -11.49 -9.07
N ALA A 141 -13.65 -10.77 -10.17
CA ALA A 141 -14.14 -11.30 -11.43
C ALA A 141 -13.23 -12.42 -12.00
N ALA A 142 -11.92 -12.22 -11.97
CA ALA A 142 -10.94 -13.21 -12.41
C ALA A 142 -10.97 -14.46 -11.52
N TYR A 143 -10.98 -14.27 -10.20
CA TYR A 143 -11.00 -15.39 -9.25
C TYR A 143 -12.25 -16.27 -9.39
N GLN A 144 -13.43 -15.66 -9.56
CA GLN A 144 -14.70 -16.40 -9.78
C GLN A 144 -14.70 -17.24 -11.05
N ARG A 145 -14.00 -16.81 -12.10
CA ARG A 145 -13.92 -17.52 -13.38
C ARG A 145 -12.66 -18.37 -13.53
N THR A 146 -11.75 -18.28 -12.56
CA THR A 146 -10.42 -18.88 -12.65
C THR A 146 -9.65 -18.33 -13.87
N ASP A 147 -9.88 -17.04 -14.21
CA ASP A 147 -9.14 -16.35 -15.27
C ASP A 147 -7.73 -15.99 -14.80
N PRO A 148 -6.74 -15.94 -15.71
CA PRO A 148 -5.40 -15.53 -15.35
C PRO A 148 -5.38 -14.06 -14.89
N ILE A 149 -4.72 -13.81 -13.76
CA ILE A 149 -4.48 -12.47 -13.26
C ILE A 149 -3.18 -12.42 -12.45
N LEU A 150 -2.41 -11.38 -12.67
CA LEU A 150 -1.26 -10.96 -11.88
C LEU A 150 -1.47 -9.49 -11.56
N LEU A 151 -1.48 -9.12 -10.28
CA LEU A 151 -1.87 -7.78 -9.90
C LEU A 151 -1.17 -7.27 -8.65
N TRP A 152 -1.26 -5.94 -8.44
CA TRP A 152 -0.88 -5.31 -7.19
C TRP A 152 -1.80 -5.71 -6.06
N ILE A 153 -1.24 -6.26 -5.01
CA ILE A 153 -1.94 -6.50 -3.73
C ILE A 153 -1.11 -5.89 -2.60
N TYR A 154 -1.80 -5.48 -1.55
CA TYR A 154 -1.17 -4.94 -0.36
C TYR A 154 -1.77 -5.50 0.93
N SER A 155 -1.01 -5.40 2.00
CA SER A 155 -1.42 -5.77 3.37
C SER A 155 -0.98 -4.66 4.33
N PRO A 156 -1.82 -4.25 5.29
CA PRO A 156 -3.11 -4.87 5.69
C PRO A 156 -4.26 -4.58 4.70
N HIS A 157 -4.89 -5.63 4.19
CA HIS A 157 -6.08 -5.57 3.35
C HIS A 157 -6.87 -6.88 3.45
N TRP A 158 -8.13 -6.88 3.04
CA TRP A 158 -8.97 -8.07 3.06
C TRP A 158 -8.65 -9.08 1.95
N ALA A 159 -8.10 -8.64 0.83
CA ALA A 159 -7.94 -9.48 -0.36
C ALA A 159 -7.02 -10.70 -0.13
N PRO A 160 -5.80 -10.56 0.43
CA PRO A 160 -4.94 -11.71 0.70
C PRO A 160 -5.48 -12.65 1.78
N ALA A 161 -6.45 -12.21 2.59
CA ALA A 161 -7.12 -13.08 3.55
C ALA A 161 -8.33 -13.81 2.96
N LYS A 162 -8.98 -13.24 1.93
CA LYS A 162 -10.16 -13.80 1.28
C LYS A 162 -9.81 -14.79 0.16
N TYR A 163 -8.77 -14.49 -0.59
CA TYR A 163 -8.40 -15.27 -1.78
C TYR A 163 -7.12 -16.06 -1.54
N ASP A 164 -7.13 -17.33 -1.93
CA ASP A 164 -5.95 -18.18 -1.90
C ASP A 164 -5.00 -17.78 -3.03
N GLY A 165 -3.77 -17.41 -2.68
CA GLY A 165 -2.75 -16.93 -3.59
C GLY A 165 -1.50 -16.49 -2.87
N SER A 166 -0.50 -16.07 -3.62
CA SER A 166 0.82 -15.73 -3.08
C SER A 166 1.40 -14.48 -3.73
N PHE A 167 2.26 -13.82 -2.99
CA PHE A 167 3.12 -12.77 -3.55
C PHE A 167 4.24 -13.38 -4.37
N VAL A 168 4.62 -12.69 -5.45
CA VAL A 168 5.80 -13.06 -6.24
C VAL A 168 7.05 -12.75 -5.42
N GLU A 169 7.96 -13.70 -5.37
CA GLU A 169 9.25 -13.55 -4.68
C GLU A 169 10.28 -12.96 -5.64
N PHE A 170 10.46 -11.65 -5.58
CA PHE A 170 11.50 -10.90 -6.28
C PHE A 170 12.84 -10.96 -5.52
N PRO A 171 13.97 -10.55 -6.15
CA PRO A 171 15.23 -10.37 -5.43
C PRO A 171 15.03 -9.44 -4.23
N ALA A 172 15.80 -9.67 -3.18
CA ALA A 172 15.66 -8.90 -1.95
C ALA A 172 15.84 -7.40 -2.21
N TYR A 173 14.96 -6.59 -1.64
CA TYR A 173 15.08 -5.13 -1.71
C TYR A 173 16.36 -4.64 -1.05
N SER A 174 17.00 -3.66 -1.67
CA SER A 174 17.93 -2.73 -1.03
C SER A 174 17.67 -1.32 -1.58
N ALA A 175 17.96 -0.28 -0.80
CA ALA A 175 17.78 1.09 -1.29
C ALA A 175 18.66 1.39 -2.51
N GLU A 176 19.82 0.75 -2.58
CA GLU A 176 20.76 0.90 -3.68
C GLU A 176 20.22 0.31 -4.99
N CYS A 177 19.46 -0.80 -4.97
CA CYS A 177 18.92 -1.38 -6.20
C CYS A 177 17.89 -0.46 -6.90
N TYR A 178 17.35 0.52 -6.17
CA TYR A 178 16.46 1.55 -6.73
C TYR A 178 17.21 2.75 -7.31
N THR A 179 18.48 2.93 -6.96
CA THR A 179 19.23 4.14 -7.29
C THR A 179 20.55 3.88 -8.04
N ASP A 180 21.08 2.67 -7.95
CA ASP A 180 22.38 2.28 -8.55
C ASP A 180 22.24 0.96 -9.32
N PRO A 181 22.15 1.00 -10.66
CA PRO A 181 22.02 -0.19 -11.48
C PRO A 181 23.12 -1.24 -11.25
N SER A 182 24.32 -0.82 -10.82
CA SER A 182 25.44 -1.73 -10.60
C SER A 182 25.27 -2.68 -9.40
N VAL A 183 24.26 -2.45 -8.57
CA VAL A 183 24.00 -3.25 -7.36
C VAL A 183 23.04 -4.41 -7.63
N GLY A 184 22.13 -4.26 -8.60
CA GLY A 184 21.09 -5.22 -8.92
C GLY A 184 21.54 -6.38 -9.81
N LEU A 185 20.56 -7.03 -10.42
CA LEU A 185 20.78 -8.12 -11.39
C LEU A 185 21.11 -7.57 -12.78
N ASN A 186 20.51 -6.43 -13.13
CA ASN A 186 20.69 -5.76 -14.42
C ASN A 186 21.60 -4.54 -14.24
N PRO A 187 22.86 -4.60 -14.73
CA PRO A 187 23.81 -3.51 -14.54
C PRO A 187 23.43 -2.22 -15.30
N ASP A 188 22.44 -2.27 -16.15
CA ASP A 188 22.02 -1.15 -17.01
C ASP A 188 20.71 -0.50 -16.52
N ALA A 189 20.01 -1.10 -15.53
CA ALA A 189 18.74 -0.60 -15.04
C ALA A 189 18.59 -0.74 -13.51
N ALA A 190 17.96 0.23 -12.87
CA ALA A 190 17.54 0.15 -11.48
C ALA A 190 16.15 -0.51 -11.35
N TYR A 191 15.69 -0.76 -10.14
CA TYR A 191 14.38 -1.37 -9.80
C TYR A 191 14.26 -2.86 -10.15
N ASP A 192 15.34 -3.58 -10.25
CA ASP A 192 15.38 -5.01 -10.52
C ASP A 192 15.26 -5.90 -9.27
N CYS A 193 14.71 -5.37 -8.20
CA CYS A 193 14.45 -6.05 -6.93
C CYS A 193 12.99 -5.88 -6.48
N GLY A 194 12.62 -6.56 -5.38
CA GLY A 194 11.33 -6.45 -4.74
C GLY A 194 11.05 -5.06 -4.17
N LYS A 195 9.82 -4.83 -3.77
CA LYS A 195 9.45 -3.60 -3.05
C LYS A 195 9.94 -3.67 -1.60
N PRO A 196 10.25 -2.52 -0.96
CA PRO A 196 10.52 -2.51 0.48
C PRO A 196 9.30 -3.02 1.24
N THR A 197 9.54 -3.58 2.41
CA THR A 197 8.49 -3.83 3.41
C THR A 197 8.82 -2.99 4.64
N GLY A 198 7.82 -2.59 5.40
CA GLY A 198 8.10 -1.79 6.59
C GLY A 198 6.84 -1.13 7.15
N PRO A 199 7.01 -0.21 8.11
CA PRO A 199 5.88 0.38 8.80
C PRO A 199 5.05 1.30 7.92
N ILE A 200 3.81 1.49 8.34
CA ILE A 200 2.96 2.59 7.89
C ILE A 200 3.15 3.76 8.85
N TRP A 201 3.46 4.93 8.32
CA TRP A 201 3.83 6.11 9.09
C TRP A 201 2.68 7.10 9.27
N LYS A 202 2.79 7.89 10.34
CA LYS A 202 1.96 9.06 10.59
C LYS A 202 2.81 10.31 10.43
N VAL A 203 2.30 11.29 9.70
CA VAL A 203 2.95 12.59 9.55
C VAL A 203 1.97 13.72 9.82
N SER A 204 2.50 14.88 10.17
CA SER A 204 1.69 16.07 10.31
C SER A 204 2.39 17.31 9.78
N TRP A 205 1.61 18.33 9.50
CA TRP A 205 2.09 19.70 9.42
C TRP A 205 2.84 20.09 10.70
N ALA A 206 3.99 20.75 10.57
CA ALA A 206 4.88 21.04 11.70
C ALA A 206 4.22 21.88 12.81
N GLY A 207 3.26 22.75 12.46
CA GLY A 207 2.53 23.58 13.42
C GLY A 207 1.44 22.85 14.22
N LEU A 208 1.21 21.55 13.99
CA LEU A 208 0.15 20.81 14.67
C LEU A 208 0.31 20.81 16.19
N ALA A 209 1.53 20.56 16.68
CA ALA A 209 1.80 20.45 18.11
C ALA A 209 1.63 21.79 18.84
N ASP A 210 1.97 22.88 18.18
CA ASP A 210 1.80 24.25 18.75
C ASP A 210 0.31 24.62 18.81
N LYS A 211 -0.44 24.29 17.77
CA LYS A 211 -1.87 24.66 17.67
C LYS A 211 -2.78 23.75 18.47
N TRP A 212 -2.50 22.42 18.47
CA TRP A 212 -3.30 21.41 19.11
C TRP A 212 -2.45 20.33 19.80
N PRO A 213 -1.76 20.65 20.92
CA PRO A 213 -0.78 19.76 21.54
C PRO A 213 -1.36 18.39 21.97
N ASN A 214 -2.58 18.38 22.50
CA ASN A 214 -3.23 17.11 22.90
C ASN A 214 -3.63 16.26 21.69
N ALA A 215 -4.01 16.86 20.56
CA ALA A 215 -4.27 16.13 19.33
C ALA A 215 -2.99 15.52 18.77
N ALA A 216 -1.90 16.31 18.74
CA ALA A 216 -0.59 15.81 18.32
C ALA A 216 -0.13 14.61 19.17
N THR A 217 -0.30 14.70 20.50
CA THR A 217 0.01 13.61 21.44
C THR A 217 -0.85 12.38 21.15
N ALA A 218 -2.15 12.54 20.96
CA ALA A 218 -3.05 11.43 20.68
C ALA A 218 -2.70 10.72 19.35
N ILE A 219 -2.36 11.48 18.31
CA ILE A 219 -1.95 10.91 17.02
C ILE A 219 -0.59 10.21 17.15
N LYS A 220 0.35 10.82 17.87
CA LYS A 220 1.66 10.20 18.12
C LYS A 220 1.51 8.85 18.83
N ASN A 221 0.63 8.77 19.82
CA ASN A 221 0.39 7.55 20.61
C ASN A 221 -0.48 6.53 19.90
N PHE A 222 -1.16 6.90 18.81
CA PHE A 222 -2.00 5.97 18.03
C PHE A 222 -1.17 4.79 17.56
N SER A 223 -1.66 3.58 17.84
CA SER A 223 -1.08 2.32 17.36
C SER A 223 -2.16 1.27 17.20
N ILE A 224 -2.17 0.56 16.07
CA ILE A 224 -3.11 -0.50 15.75
C ILE A 224 -2.37 -1.62 15.01
N SER A 225 -2.78 -2.87 15.20
CA SER A 225 -2.18 -4.00 14.51
C SER A 225 -2.78 -4.23 13.11
N ASN A 226 -2.04 -4.95 12.25
CA ASN A 226 -2.52 -5.42 10.95
C ASN A 226 -3.84 -6.20 11.07
N ASP A 227 -3.93 -7.11 12.07
CA ASP A 227 -5.15 -7.91 12.28
C ASP A 227 -6.37 -7.05 12.59
N ALA A 228 -6.20 -6.05 13.47
CA ALA A 228 -7.30 -5.16 13.84
C ALA A 228 -7.72 -4.27 12.66
N MET A 229 -6.77 -3.77 11.88
CA MET A 229 -7.06 -2.99 10.67
C MET A 229 -7.72 -3.86 9.61
N GLY A 230 -7.15 -5.04 9.31
CA GLY A 230 -7.68 -5.97 8.31
C GLY A 230 -9.12 -6.40 8.63
N ALA A 231 -9.45 -6.64 9.92
CA ALA A 231 -10.81 -6.93 10.34
C ALA A 231 -11.76 -5.77 10.05
N MET A 232 -11.36 -4.52 10.35
CA MET A 232 -12.19 -3.35 10.07
C MET A 232 -12.37 -3.10 8.57
N VAL A 233 -11.31 -3.27 7.77
CA VAL A 233 -11.41 -3.15 6.30
C VAL A 233 -12.34 -4.23 5.74
N THR A 234 -12.26 -5.47 6.24
CA THR A 234 -13.19 -6.55 5.89
C THR A 234 -14.64 -6.18 6.20
N ASP A 235 -14.91 -5.60 7.36
CA ASP A 235 -16.26 -5.19 7.74
C ASP A 235 -16.82 -4.11 6.82
N VAL A 236 -16.00 -3.16 6.40
CA VAL A 236 -16.42 -2.10 5.47
C VAL A 236 -16.60 -2.65 4.05
N ASP A 237 -15.58 -3.26 3.49
CA ASP A 237 -15.53 -3.55 2.05
C ASP A 237 -16.30 -4.81 1.66
N LEU A 238 -16.30 -5.83 2.53
CA LEU A 238 -16.98 -7.09 2.25
C LEU A 238 -18.34 -7.23 2.94
N ASN A 239 -18.46 -6.74 4.18
CA ASN A 239 -19.68 -6.87 4.96
C ASN A 239 -20.62 -5.66 4.80
N GLY A 240 -20.20 -4.62 4.06
CA GLY A 240 -21.01 -3.43 3.74
C GLY A 240 -21.33 -2.55 4.95
N GLN A 241 -20.52 -2.64 6.01
CA GLN A 241 -20.65 -1.74 7.16
C GLN A 241 -20.15 -0.34 6.78
N THR A 242 -20.70 0.68 7.45
CA THR A 242 -20.11 2.02 7.31
C THR A 242 -18.82 2.13 8.12
N VAL A 243 -17.88 2.96 7.68
CA VAL A 243 -16.65 3.25 8.42
C VAL A 243 -16.94 3.69 9.86
N GLU A 244 -17.93 4.56 10.03
CA GLU A 244 -18.34 5.08 11.35
C GLU A 244 -18.85 3.96 12.27
N ALA A 245 -19.67 3.03 11.75
CA ALA A 245 -20.20 1.92 12.55
C ALA A 245 -19.09 0.95 12.95
N THR A 246 -18.22 0.60 12.00
CA THR A 246 -17.08 -0.30 12.22
C THR A 246 -16.11 0.28 13.25
N VAL A 247 -15.71 1.55 13.11
CA VAL A 247 -14.83 2.24 14.06
C VAL A 247 -15.49 2.34 15.44
N ALA A 248 -16.79 2.67 15.51
CA ALA A 248 -17.50 2.75 16.79
C ALA A 248 -17.55 1.39 17.51
N ALA A 249 -17.80 0.30 16.78
CA ALA A 249 -17.79 -1.05 17.33
C ALA A 249 -16.39 -1.43 17.83
N TRP A 250 -15.35 -1.16 17.07
CA TRP A 250 -13.97 -1.41 17.48
C TRP A 250 -13.61 -0.61 18.74
N MET A 251 -13.92 0.68 18.78
CA MET A 251 -13.67 1.54 19.94
C MET A 251 -14.40 1.07 21.18
N ALA A 252 -15.65 0.61 21.06
CA ALA A 252 -16.41 0.07 22.19
C ALA A 252 -15.75 -1.18 22.78
N ALA A 253 -15.21 -2.06 21.93
CA ALA A 253 -14.52 -3.28 22.33
C ALA A 253 -13.10 -3.03 22.86
N ASN A 254 -12.46 -1.91 22.49
CA ASN A 254 -11.03 -1.64 22.73
C ASN A 254 -10.81 -0.35 23.55
N THR A 255 -11.71 -0.03 24.49
CA THR A 255 -11.66 1.21 25.26
C THR A 255 -10.33 1.43 25.99
N SER A 256 -9.73 0.40 26.55
CA SER A 256 -8.44 0.50 27.24
C SER A 256 -7.30 0.86 26.28
N THR A 257 -7.36 0.42 25.03
CA THR A 257 -6.35 0.70 24.02
C THR A 257 -6.41 2.17 23.58
N TRP A 258 -7.54 2.60 23.04
CA TRP A 258 -7.61 3.97 22.49
C TRP A 258 -7.64 5.06 23.58
N SER A 259 -8.13 4.79 24.78
CA SER A 259 -8.09 5.77 25.87
C SER A 259 -6.64 6.09 26.28
N ALA A 260 -5.72 5.15 26.17
CA ALA A 260 -4.30 5.37 26.40
C ALA A 260 -3.68 6.35 25.40
N TRP A 261 -4.22 6.44 24.18
CA TRP A 261 -3.71 7.37 23.17
C TRP A 261 -4.00 8.84 23.53
N ILE A 262 -5.12 9.09 24.21
CA ILE A 262 -5.57 10.43 24.61
C ILE A 262 -5.27 10.76 26.09
N ALA A 263 -4.63 9.85 26.81
CA ALA A 263 -4.21 10.08 28.19
C ALA A 263 -3.17 11.24 28.23
N LYS A 264 -3.40 12.16 29.18
CA LYS A 264 -2.54 13.34 29.39
C LYS A 264 -1.29 12.98 30.21
#